data_e2648b25caaeb35abf7c7372667ca9bf
#
_entry.id   e2648b25caaeb35abf7c7372667ca9bf
#
_cell.length_a   1.000
_cell.length_b   1.000
_cell.length_c   1.000
_cell.angle_alpha   90.00
_cell.angle_beta   90.00
_cell.angle_gamma   90.00
#
_symmetry.space_group_name_H-M   'P 1'
#
loop_
_entity.id
_entity.type
_entity.pdbx_description
1 polymer ?
#
loop_
_entity_poly.entity_id
_entity_poly.type
_entity_poly.pdbx_seq_one_letter_code
_entity_poly.pdbx_strand_id
1 'polypeptide(L)'
;METLNSINIPKRKEDSHKGDYGKILLIGGSANLGGAIMLAARACVFSGSGLITVATHPTNHSALHSRCPEAMVIDINDTKMIEMTDSILIGPGLGVDFKGNNAITFLLQNIQPHQNLIVDGDAITIFSKLKPQLPTCRVIFTPHLKEWERLSGIPIEEQTYERNREAVDRLGATVVLKKHGTEIFFKDEDFKLTIGSPAMATGGMGDTLAGMITSFVGQFDNLKEAVMSATYTHSFIGENLAKDMYVVPPSRLINEIPYAMKQLES
;
A
#
# COMPACT_ATOMS: atom_id res chain seq x y z
N MET A 1 18.29 13.54 2.79
CA MET A 1 16.85 13.32 2.52
C MET A 1 16.33 14.56 1.83
N GLU A 2 15.76 14.38 0.65
CA GLU A 2 15.19 15.45 -0.16
C GLU A 2 13.74 15.72 0.21
N THR A 3 13.26 16.95 -0.01
CA THR A 3 11.86 17.30 0.23
C THR A 3 11.05 17.02 -1.05
N LEU A 4 10.02 16.20 -0.95
CA LEU A 4 9.11 15.92 -2.04
C LEU A 4 8.01 17.00 -2.10
N ASN A 5 8.17 17.96 -2.98
CA ASN A 5 7.27 19.14 -3.10
C ASN A 5 6.27 19.03 -4.27
N SER A 6 6.55 18.19 -5.24
CA SER A 6 5.69 18.00 -6.41
C SER A 6 5.91 16.61 -7.01
N ILE A 7 4.90 16.14 -7.71
CA ILE A 7 4.95 14.89 -8.48
C ILE A 7 4.27 15.12 -9.83
N ASN A 8 4.42 14.14 -10.69
CA ASN A 8 3.80 14.13 -12.00
C ASN A 8 3.08 12.81 -12.23
N ILE A 9 1.78 12.88 -12.53
CA ILE A 9 0.98 11.71 -12.90
C ILE A 9 0.96 11.62 -14.44
N PRO A 10 1.45 10.52 -15.02
CA PRO A 10 1.45 10.37 -16.47
C PRO A 10 0.04 10.26 -17.02
N LYS A 11 -0.19 10.89 -18.18
CA LYS A 11 -1.45 10.75 -18.93
C LYS A 11 -1.70 9.31 -19.35
N ARG A 12 -2.94 8.89 -19.27
CA ARG A 12 -3.39 7.64 -19.89
C ARG A 12 -3.32 7.76 -21.42
N LYS A 13 -2.83 6.72 -22.08
CA LYS A 13 -2.77 6.64 -23.55
C LYS A 13 -4.18 6.49 -24.10
N GLU A 14 -4.46 7.17 -25.23
CA GLU A 14 -5.80 7.14 -25.86
C GLU A 14 -6.20 5.74 -26.34
N ASP A 15 -5.24 4.95 -26.81
CA ASP A 15 -5.44 3.58 -27.34
C ASP A 15 -5.23 2.48 -26.30
N SER A 16 -5.24 2.83 -25.00
CA SER A 16 -4.99 1.90 -23.91
C SER A 16 -6.22 1.08 -23.50
N HIS A 17 -5.98 -0.07 -22.88
CA HIS A 17 -7.02 -0.93 -22.35
C HIS A 17 -6.71 -1.34 -20.88
N LYS A 18 -7.65 -2.01 -20.22
CA LYS A 18 -7.49 -2.36 -18.79
C LYS A 18 -6.21 -3.17 -18.49
N GLY A 19 -5.68 -3.93 -19.43
CA GLY A 19 -4.45 -4.72 -19.27
C GLY A 19 -3.19 -3.87 -19.10
N ASP A 20 -3.21 -2.59 -19.55
CA ASP A 20 -2.05 -1.68 -19.49
C ASP A 20 -1.91 -0.99 -18.13
N TYR A 21 -2.89 -1.14 -17.25
CA TYR A 21 -2.95 -0.44 -15.95
C TYR A 21 -2.80 -1.38 -14.75
N GLY A 22 -2.10 -2.49 -14.95
CA GLY A 22 -1.72 -3.43 -13.92
C GLY A 22 -2.83 -4.39 -13.49
N LYS A 23 -2.39 -5.58 -13.13
CA LYS A 23 -3.18 -6.65 -12.51
C LYS A 23 -2.78 -6.74 -11.04
N ILE A 24 -3.71 -6.45 -10.14
CA ILE A 24 -3.47 -6.30 -8.73
C ILE A 24 -4.10 -7.46 -7.96
N LEU A 25 -3.35 -8.04 -7.03
CA LEU A 25 -3.86 -8.97 -6.03
C LEU A 25 -3.74 -8.35 -4.64
N LEU A 26 -4.83 -8.32 -3.91
CA LEU A 26 -4.90 -7.87 -2.52
C LEU A 26 -5.19 -9.06 -1.62
N ILE A 27 -4.36 -9.31 -0.60
CA ILE A 27 -4.48 -10.44 0.32
C ILE A 27 -4.67 -9.92 1.74
N GLY A 28 -5.84 -10.14 2.32
CA GLY A 28 -6.15 -9.65 3.66
C GLY A 28 -7.62 -9.80 4.03
N GLY A 29 -8.05 -9.08 5.06
CA GLY A 29 -9.43 -9.09 5.51
C GLY A 29 -9.84 -10.42 6.13
N SER A 30 -9.36 -10.72 7.35
CA SER A 30 -9.88 -11.79 8.17
C SER A 30 -11.36 -11.58 8.50
N ALA A 31 -12.02 -12.57 9.10
CA ALA A 31 -13.47 -12.54 9.38
C ALA A 31 -13.94 -11.27 10.11
N ASN A 32 -13.10 -10.70 10.96
CA ASN A 32 -13.45 -9.54 11.81
C ASN A 32 -12.82 -8.22 11.32
N LEU A 33 -11.91 -8.25 10.34
CA LEU A 33 -11.13 -7.11 9.88
C LEU A 33 -11.31 -6.83 8.38
N GLY A 34 -12.47 -7.14 7.83
CA GLY A 34 -12.78 -6.98 6.40
C GLY A 34 -12.74 -5.53 5.91
N GLY A 35 -12.97 -4.54 6.79
CA GLY A 35 -12.95 -3.13 6.43
C GLY A 35 -11.62 -2.65 5.86
N ALA A 36 -10.49 -3.13 6.39
CA ALA A 36 -9.15 -2.75 5.95
C ALA A 36 -8.91 -3.11 4.47
N ILE A 37 -9.16 -4.37 4.10
CA ILE A 37 -8.97 -4.82 2.72
C ILE A 37 -9.96 -4.16 1.74
N MET A 38 -11.17 -3.82 2.21
CA MET A 38 -12.17 -3.08 1.41
C MET A 38 -11.70 -1.66 1.09
N LEU A 39 -11.10 -0.96 2.06
CA LEU A 39 -10.52 0.36 1.84
C LEU A 39 -9.35 0.30 0.85
N ALA A 40 -8.44 -0.67 1.02
CA ALA A 40 -7.33 -0.89 0.09
C ALA A 40 -7.83 -1.21 -1.33
N ALA A 41 -8.84 -2.08 -1.49
CA ALA A 41 -9.43 -2.44 -2.77
C ALA A 41 -10.05 -1.23 -3.47
N ARG A 42 -10.86 -0.46 -2.76
CA ARG A 42 -11.44 0.77 -3.30
C ARG A 42 -10.37 1.79 -3.68
N ALA A 43 -9.32 1.94 -2.85
CA ALA A 43 -8.20 2.82 -3.18
C ALA A 43 -7.52 2.38 -4.49
N CYS A 44 -7.31 1.08 -4.73
CA CYS A 44 -6.80 0.56 -6.00
C CYS A 44 -7.71 0.89 -7.19
N VAL A 45 -9.03 0.68 -7.05
CA VAL A 45 -10.01 1.01 -8.11
C VAL A 45 -9.95 2.49 -8.46
N PHE A 46 -10.04 3.35 -7.46
CA PHE A 46 -10.06 4.81 -7.63
C PHE A 46 -8.71 5.38 -8.08
N SER A 47 -7.62 4.66 -7.84
CA SER A 47 -6.28 4.95 -8.39
C SER A 47 -6.09 4.45 -9.81
N GLY A 48 -7.08 3.78 -10.40
CA GLY A 48 -7.13 3.46 -11.81
C GLY A 48 -6.49 2.12 -12.20
N SER A 49 -6.27 1.18 -11.28
CA SER A 49 -5.81 -0.18 -11.62
C SER A 49 -6.74 -0.86 -12.63
N GLY A 50 -6.16 -1.57 -13.58
CA GLY A 50 -6.90 -2.19 -14.68
C GLY A 50 -7.70 -3.43 -14.28
N LEU A 51 -7.12 -4.30 -13.47
CA LEU A 51 -7.76 -5.50 -12.93
C LEU A 51 -7.38 -5.69 -11.45
N ILE A 52 -8.39 -5.88 -10.61
CA ILE A 52 -8.18 -6.03 -9.17
C ILE A 52 -8.84 -7.31 -8.69
N THR A 53 -8.09 -8.14 -8.00
CA THR A 53 -8.57 -9.35 -7.33
C THR A 53 -8.31 -9.23 -5.83
N VAL A 54 -9.31 -9.54 -5.02
CA VAL A 54 -9.22 -9.50 -3.56
C VAL A 54 -9.36 -10.92 -3.02
N ALA A 55 -8.28 -11.44 -2.45
CA ALA A 55 -8.25 -12.70 -1.71
C ALA A 55 -8.56 -12.42 -0.25
N THR A 56 -9.74 -12.79 0.20
CA THR A 56 -10.25 -12.43 1.54
C THR A 56 -11.13 -13.52 2.14
N HIS A 57 -11.40 -13.41 3.43
CA HIS A 57 -12.28 -14.35 4.11
C HIS A 57 -13.70 -14.31 3.51
N PRO A 58 -14.38 -15.45 3.30
CA PRO A 58 -15.70 -15.53 2.65
C PRO A 58 -16.78 -14.61 3.24
N THR A 59 -16.72 -14.31 4.54
CA THR A 59 -17.66 -13.37 5.19
C THR A 59 -17.62 -11.96 4.60
N ASN A 60 -16.54 -11.59 3.91
CA ASN A 60 -16.33 -10.26 3.33
C ASN A 60 -16.85 -10.16 1.88
N HIS A 61 -17.12 -11.30 1.20
CA HIS A 61 -17.43 -11.32 -0.23
C HIS A 61 -18.67 -10.46 -0.57
N SER A 62 -19.77 -10.66 0.16
CA SER A 62 -21.01 -9.88 -0.08
C SER A 62 -20.81 -8.38 0.11
N ALA A 63 -20.07 -8.00 1.16
CA ALA A 63 -19.76 -6.60 1.44
C ALA A 63 -18.86 -5.99 0.37
N LEU A 64 -17.86 -6.72 -0.11
CA LEU A 64 -17.00 -6.29 -1.22
C LEU A 64 -17.79 -6.10 -2.51
N HIS A 65 -18.61 -7.08 -2.93
CA HIS A 65 -19.46 -6.94 -4.12
C HIS A 65 -20.40 -5.74 -4.02
N SER A 66 -20.89 -5.43 -2.82
CA SER A 66 -21.77 -4.27 -2.59
C SER A 66 -21.04 -2.92 -2.60
N ARG A 67 -19.77 -2.87 -2.17
CA ARG A 67 -19.01 -1.63 -1.96
C ARG A 67 -17.93 -1.36 -2.99
N CYS A 68 -17.49 -2.39 -3.72
CA CYS A 68 -16.43 -2.35 -4.71
C CYS A 68 -16.71 -3.40 -5.81
N PRO A 69 -17.80 -3.23 -6.60
CA PRO A 69 -18.21 -4.22 -7.60
C PRO A 69 -17.20 -4.38 -8.75
N GLU A 70 -16.28 -3.44 -8.89
CA GLU A 70 -15.20 -3.46 -9.88
C GLU A 70 -14.11 -4.49 -9.54
N ALA A 71 -14.02 -4.94 -8.27
CA ALA A 71 -13.02 -5.91 -7.84
C ALA A 71 -13.58 -7.34 -7.92
N MET A 72 -12.79 -8.25 -8.47
CA MET A 72 -13.02 -9.68 -8.35
C MET A 72 -12.72 -10.14 -6.93
N VAL A 73 -13.49 -11.09 -6.41
CA VAL A 73 -13.32 -11.59 -5.04
C VAL A 73 -13.09 -13.09 -5.07
N ILE A 74 -12.07 -13.55 -4.35
CA ILE A 74 -11.72 -14.97 -4.21
C ILE A 74 -11.53 -15.32 -2.72
N ASP A 75 -11.53 -16.61 -2.40
CA ASP A 75 -11.18 -17.09 -1.08
C ASP A 75 -9.67 -16.82 -0.80
N ILE A 76 -9.34 -16.48 0.44
CA ILE A 76 -7.96 -16.21 0.85
C ILE A 76 -7.03 -17.42 0.67
N ASN A 77 -7.59 -18.62 0.55
CA ASN A 77 -6.85 -19.85 0.28
C ASN A 77 -6.67 -20.15 -1.22
N ASP A 78 -7.29 -19.37 -2.09
CA ASP A 78 -7.12 -19.50 -3.55
C ASP A 78 -5.95 -18.63 -4.03
N THR A 79 -4.83 -19.27 -4.21
CA THR A 79 -3.55 -18.60 -4.49
C THR A 79 -3.08 -18.74 -5.93
N LYS A 80 -3.86 -19.37 -6.83
CA LYS A 80 -3.53 -19.52 -8.25
C LYS A 80 -3.35 -18.18 -8.97
N MET A 81 -3.92 -17.11 -8.41
CA MET A 81 -3.84 -15.77 -8.99
C MET A 81 -2.48 -15.09 -8.78
N ILE A 82 -1.61 -15.60 -7.89
CA ILE A 82 -0.30 -14.96 -7.61
C ILE A 82 0.52 -14.78 -8.89
N GLU A 83 0.67 -15.85 -9.67
CA GLU A 83 1.52 -15.83 -10.88
C GLU A 83 1.01 -14.88 -11.98
N MET A 84 -0.27 -14.54 -11.96
CA MET A 84 -0.94 -13.76 -13.00
C MET A 84 -0.97 -12.26 -12.73
N THR A 85 -0.42 -11.82 -11.61
CA THR A 85 -0.51 -10.43 -11.15
C THR A 85 0.82 -9.68 -11.25
N ASP A 86 0.74 -8.35 -11.40
CA ASP A 86 1.92 -7.48 -11.51
C ASP A 86 2.34 -6.93 -10.14
N SER A 87 1.36 -6.66 -9.26
CA SER A 87 1.60 -6.14 -7.91
C SER A 87 0.68 -6.80 -6.89
N ILE A 88 1.22 -7.09 -5.73
CA ILE A 88 0.54 -7.80 -4.65
C ILE A 88 0.63 -6.97 -3.37
N LEU A 89 -0.51 -6.71 -2.74
CA LEU A 89 -0.59 -6.17 -1.39
C LEU A 89 -0.96 -7.30 -0.43
N ILE A 90 -0.22 -7.45 0.65
CA ILE A 90 -0.57 -8.37 1.73
C ILE A 90 -0.56 -7.63 3.08
N GLY A 91 -1.59 -7.89 3.89
CA GLY A 91 -1.58 -7.46 5.28
C GLY A 91 -2.78 -6.70 5.80
N PRO A 92 -3.47 -5.83 5.05
CA PRO A 92 -4.63 -5.10 5.56
C PRO A 92 -5.67 -6.05 6.18
N GLY A 93 -5.80 -6.02 7.52
CA GLY A 93 -6.72 -6.88 8.25
C GLY A 93 -6.52 -8.39 8.09
N LEU A 94 -5.31 -8.83 7.77
CA LEU A 94 -4.97 -10.24 7.53
C LEU A 94 -5.16 -11.12 8.78
N GLY A 95 -4.89 -10.54 9.95
CA GLY A 95 -4.73 -11.26 11.20
C GLY A 95 -3.30 -11.77 11.40
N VAL A 96 -2.92 -11.90 12.69
CA VAL A 96 -1.57 -12.34 13.10
C VAL A 96 -1.54 -13.76 13.60
N ASP A 97 -2.53 -14.55 13.21
CA ASP A 97 -2.71 -15.95 13.58
C ASP A 97 -2.01 -16.92 12.61
N PHE A 98 -2.28 -18.21 12.80
CA PHE A 98 -1.74 -19.27 11.94
C PHE A 98 -2.13 -19.12 10.46
N LYS A 99 -3.34 -18.63 10.17
CA LYS A 99 -3.79 -18.41 8.78
C LYS A 99 -3.02 -17.28 8.10
N GLY A 100 -2.80 -16.17 8.83
CA GLY A 100 -1.97 -15.06 8.33
C GLY A 100 -0.52 -15.50 8.07
N ASN A 101 0.06 -16.28 9.00
CA ASN A 101 1.41 -16.81 8.80
C ASN A 101 1.50 -17.73 7.58
N ASN A 102 0.52 -18.60 7.36
CA ASN A 102 0.47 -19.50 6.19
C ASN A 102 0.31 -18.72 4.89
N ALA A 103 -0.55 -17.69 4.86
CA ALA A 103 -0.74 -16.86 3.68
C ALA A 103 0.58 -16.17 3.26
N ILE A 104 1.34 -15.63 4.21
CA ILE A 104 2.65 -15.03 3.92
C ILE A 104 3.65 -16.09 3.45
N THR A 105 3.76 -17.21 4.15
CA THR A 105 4.69 -18.28 3.77
C THR A 105 4.40 -18.76 2.35
N PHE A 106 3.14 -18.99 2.05
CA PHE A 106 2.71 -19.42 0.72
C PHE A 106 2.99 -18.37 -0.35
N LEU A 107 2.70 -17.10 -0.08
CA LEU A 107 3.00 -16.01 -1.00
C LEU A 107 4.50 -15.95 -1.32
N LEU A 108 5.35 -15.99 -0.30
CA LEU A 108 6.81 -15.92 -0.47
C LEU A 108 7.40 -17.09 -1.28
N GLN A 109 6.75 -18.26 -1.26
CA GLN A 109 7.16 -19.42 -2.05
C GLN A 109 6.75 -19.33 -3.53
N ASN A 110 5.75 -18.50 -3.87
CA ASN A 110 5.14 -18.48 -5.20
C ASN A 110 5.31 -17.15 -5.94
N ILE A 111 5.69 -16.07 -5.23
CA ILE A 111 5.88 -14.76 -5.85
C ILE A 111 7.05 -14.78 -6.85
N GLN A 112 6.86 -14.11 -7.99
CA GLN A 112 7.81 -14.11 -9.09
C GLN A 112 8.74 -12.88 -9.07
N PRO A 113 9.98 -12.98 -9.59
CA PRO A 113 10.96 -11.88 -9.55
C PRO A 113 10.52 -10.57 -10.23
N HIS A 114 9.62 -10.64 -11.21
CA HIS A 114 9.13 -9.47 -11.94
C HIS A 114 8.00 -8.73 -11.22
N GLN A 115 7.42 -9.31 -10.17
CA GLN A 115 6.30 -8.76 -9.43
C GLN A 115 6.74 -7.71 -8.40
N ASN A 116 5.79 -6.97 -7.87
CA ASN A 116 5.97 -6.05 -6.76
C ASN A 116 5.21 -6.56 -5.54
N LEU A 117 5.84 -6.56 -4.38
CA LEU A 117 5.23 -6.95 -3.11
C LEU A 117 5.12 -5.74 -2.18
N ILE A 118 3.91 -5.38 -1.82
CA ILE A 118 3.63 -4.35 -0.81
C ILE A 118 3.19 -5.06 0.47
N VAL A 119 3.85 -4.74 1.58
CA VAL A 119 3.64 -5.33 2.90
C VAL A 119 3.16 -4.26 3.86
N ASP A 120 1.94 -4.39 4.38
CA ASP A 120 1.33 -3.42 5.30
C ASP A 120 0.70 -4.11 6.51
N GLY A 121 0.43 -3.37 7.58
CA GLY A 121 -0.39 -3.78 8.71
C GLY A 121 0.05 -5.10 9.38
N ASP A 122 -0.88 -6.06 9.45
CA ASP A 122 -0.63 -7.35 10.12
C ASP A 122 0.52 -8.13 9.50
N ALA A 123 0.74 -8.01 8.19
CA ALA A 123 1.87 -8.65 7.51
C ALA A 123 3.20 -8.12 8.00
N ILE A 124 3.36 -6.81 8.26
CA ILE A 124 4.58 -6.25 8.85
C ILE A 124 4.85 -6.88 10.22
N THR A 125 3.80 -7.04 11.03
CA THR A 125 3.91 -7.71 12.34
C THR A 125 4.36 -9.16 12.20
N ILE A 126 3.87 -9.89 11.20
CA ILE A 126 4.29 -11.28 10.93
C ILE A 126 5.74 -11.32 10.45
N PHE A 127 6.12 -10.44 9.50
CA PHE A 127 7.50 -10.33 9.01
C PHE A 127 8.49 -10.04 10.14
N SER A 128 8.13 -9.16 11.08
CA SER A 128 8.99 -8.85 12.24
C SER A 128 9.25 -10.05 13.16
N LYS A 129 8.30 -10.98 13.25
CA LYS A 129 8.38 -12.20 14.10
C LYS A 129 9.10 -13.34 13.37
N LEU A 130 8.69 -13.61 12.14
CA LEU A 130 9.22 -14.75 11.36
C LEU A 130 10.59 -14.46 10.76
N LYS A 131 10.88 -13.17 10.48
CA LYS A 131 12.12 -12.72 9.81
C LYS A 131 12.45 -13.55 8.57
N PRO A 132 11.49 -13.74 7.66
CA PRO A 132 11.72 -14.55 6.48
C PRO A 132 12.75 -13.86 5.57
N GLN A 133 13.44 -14.65 4.76
CA GLN A 133 14.24 -14.10 3.67
C GLN A 133 13.31 -13.36 2.69
N LEU A 134 13.65 -12.13 2.31
CA LEU A 134 12.89 -11.40 1.31
C LEU A 134 12.99 -12.08 -0.06
N PRO A 135 11.90 -12.09 -0.84
CA PRO A 135 11.93 -12.61 -2.20
C PRO A 135 12.77 -11.70 -3.10
N THR A 136 13.15 -12.22 -4.27
CA THR A 136 13.96 -11.49 -5.25
C THR A 136 13.21 -10.39 -6.01
N CYS A 137 11.88 -10.30 -5.83
CA CYS A 137 11.06 -9.22 -6.39
C CYS A 137 11.27 -7.88 -5.65
N ARG A 138 10.67 -6.81 -6.16
CA ARG A 138 10.69 -5.50 -5.49
C ARG A 138 9.75 -5.53 -4.28
N VAL A 139 10.27 -5.25 -3.08
CA VAL A 139 9.50 -5.24 -1.83
C VAL A 139 9.39 -3.83 -1.26
N ILE A 140 8.18 -3.45 -0.87
CA ILE A 140 7.86 -2.15 -0.28
C ILE A 140 7.13 -2.40 1.04
N PHE A 141 7.69 -1.93 2.14
CA PHE A 141 7.02 -1.91 3.44
C PHE A 141 6.42 -0.53 3.70
N THR A 142 5.22 -0.51 4.29
CA THR A 142 4.51 0.74 4.62
C THR A 142 4.23 0.85 6.13
N PRO A 143 5.26 0.78 7.01
CA PRO A 143 5.06 0.78 8.45
C PRO A 143 4.65 2.15 8.98
N HIS A 144 3.81 2.18 10.02
CA HIS A 144 3.78 3.29 10.98
C HIS A 144 4.89 3.10 12.04
N LEU A 145 5.12 4.11 12.90
CA LEU A 145 6.26 4.11 13.85
C LEU A 145 6.35 2.83 14.71
N LYS A 146 5.21 2.29 15.18
CA LYS A 146 5.22 1.07 16.02
C LYS A 146 5.45 -0.21 15.22
N GLU A 147 4.99 -0.28 13.98
CA GLU A 147 5.32 -1.37 13.06
C GLU A 147 6.80 -1.33 12.68
N TRP A 148 7.34 -0.12 12.46
CA TRP A 148 8.75 0.07 12.19
C TRP A 148 9.63 -0.34 13.37
N GLU A 149 9.25 0.03 14.60
CA GLU A 149 9.94 -0.44 15.81
C GLU A 149 10.03 -1.97 15.85
N ARG A 150 8.93 -2.68 15.54
CA ARG A 150 8.94 -4.16 15.53
C ARG A 150 9.82 -4.72 14.42
N LEU A 151 9.79 -4.12 13.24
CA LEU A 151 10.50 -4.60 12.06
C LEU A 151 12.00 -4.28 12.11
N SER A 152 12.36 -3.06 12.51
CA SER A 152 13.73 -2.56 12.56
C SER A 152 14.47 -2.89 13.87
N GLY A 153 13.71 -3.08 14.97
CA GLY A 153 14.24 -3.20 16.33
C GLY A 153 14.63 -1.86 16.96
N ILE A 154 14.30 -0.72 16.34
CA ILE A 154 14.63 0.63 16.84
C ILE A 154 13.44 1.17 17.63
N PRO A 155 13.58 1.46 18.95
CA PRO A 155 12.53 2.11 19.74
C PRO A 155 12.06 3.42 19.07
N ILE A 156 10.76 3.76 19.25
CA ILE A 156 10.17 4.93 18.56
C ILE A 156 10.95 6.21 18.86
N GLU A 157 11.37 6.41 20.10
CA GLU A 157 12.13 7.58 20.56
C GLU A 157 13.55 7.66 20.00
N GLU A 158 14.04 6.56 19.43
CA GLU A 158 15.38 6.45 18.85
C GLU A 158 15.37 6.38 17.31
N GLN A 159 14.21 6.52 16.66
CA GLN A 159 14.04 6.47 15.21
C GLN A 159 14.53 7.75 14.52
N THR A 160 15.84 8.04 14.64
CA THR A 160 16.48 9.13 13.90
C THR A 160 16.62 8.75 12.41
N TYR A 161 16.88 9.73 11.56
CA TYR A 161 17.10 9.49 10.13
C TYR A 161 18.23 8.48 9.90
N GLU A 162 19.37 8.67 10.54
CA GLU A 162 20.57 7.83 10.36
C GLU A 162 20.29 6.37 10.75
N ARG A 163 19.67 6.17 11.92
CA ARG A 163 19.32 4.80 12.38
C ARG A 163 18.27 4.14 11.49
N ASN A 164 17.29 4.91 11.02
CA ASN A 164 16.29 4.41 10.08
C ASN A 164 16.95 4.01 8.76
N ARG A 165 17.86 4.85 8.23
CA ARG A 165 18.58 4.57 6.98
C ARG A 165 19.39 3.26 7.08
N GLU A 166 20.18 3.11 8.15
CA GLU A 166 20.92 1.86 8.41
C GLU A 166 20.01 0.63 8.50
N ALA A 167 18.84 0.77 9.14
CA ALA A 167 17.89 -0.34 9.25
C ALA A 167 17.26 -0.70 7.91
N VAL A 168 16.95 0.29 7.08
CA VAL A 168 16.44 0.09 5.71
C VAL A 168 17.51 -0.60 4.84
N ASP A 169 18.76 -0.22 4.95
CA ASP A 169 19.87 -0.86 4.22
C ASP A 169 20.02 -2.34 4.61
N ARG A 170 19.92 -2.64 5.92
CA ARG A 170 19.91 -4.04 6.39
C ARG A 170 18.69 -4.82 5.94
N LEU A 171 17.53 -4.18 5.86
CA LEU A 171 16.29 -4.80 5.40
C LEU A 171 16.33 -5.11 3.91
N GLY A 172 16.97 -4.27 3.10
CA GLY A 172 17.11 -4.46 1.65
C GLY A 172 15.81 -4.23 0.87
N ALA A 173 14.91 -3.38 1.36
CA ALA A 173 13.61 -3.08 0.77
C ALA A 173 13.32 -1.57 0.78
N THR A 174 12.38 -1.14 -0.06
CA THR A 174 11.82 0.22 0.02
C THR A 174 10.94 0.35 1.26
N VAL A 175 11.03 1.46 1.98
CA VAL A 175 10.22 1.71 3.17
C VAL A 175 9.52 3.07 3.05
N VAL A 176 8.19 3.05 3.22
CA VAL A 176 7.37 4.26 3.39
C VAL A 176 7.00 4.36 4.85
N LEU A 177 7.76 5.11 5.64
CA LEU A 177 7.58 5.26 7.07
C LEU A 177 6.52 6.33 7.36
N LYS A 178 5.32 5.84 7.73
CA LYS A 178 4.13 6.66 8.00
C LYS A 178 4.26 7.39 9.34
N LYS A 179 4.46 8.70 9.28
CA LYS A 179 4.52 9.60 10.45
C LYS A 179 4.15 11.02 10.02
N HIS A 180 4.14 11.96 10.96
CA HIS A 180 4.12 13.38 10.58
C HIS A 180 5.36 13.70 9.74
N GLY A 181 5.15 14.11 8.48
CA GLY A 181 6.22 14.20 7.50
C GLY A 181 6.71 12.80 7.09
N THR A 182 5.84 12.04 6.40
CA THR A 182 6.15 10.70 5.90
C THR A 182 7.50 10.67 5.20
N GLU A 183 8.32 9.68 5.54
CA GLU A 183 9.64 9.46 4.94
C GLU A 183 9.59 8.25 4.00
N ILE A 184 10.23 8.40 2.84
CA ILE A 184 10.34 7.34 1.83
C ILE A 184 11.82 7.02 1.64
N PHE A 185 12.21 5.79 1.93
CA PHE A 185 13.56 5.30 1.80
C PHE A 185 13.65 4.34 0.62
N PHE A 186 14.38 4.76 -0.41
CA PHE A 186 14.80 3.89 -1.52
C PHE A 186 16.23 3.38 -1.28
N LYS A 187 16.76 2.58 -2.20
CA LYS A 187 18.12 2.06 -2.09
C LYS A 187 19.17 3.18 -2.09
N ASP A 188 19.01 4.16 -2.97
CA ASP A 188 20.07 5.16 -3.27
C ASP A 188 19.69 6.59 -2.85
N GLU A 189 18.42 6.84 -2.54
CA GLU A 189 17.92 8.20 -2.23
C GLU A 189 16.69 8.14 -1.33
N ASP A 190 16.48 9.21 -0.57
CA ASP A 190 15.42 9.31 0.44
C ASP A 190 14.66 10.62 0.32
N PHE A 191 13.35 10.54 0.50
CA PHE A 191 12.44 11.68 0.39
C PHE A 191 11.61 11.86 1.66
N LYS A 192 11.23 13.10 1.91
CA LYS A 192 10.31 13.47 2.99
C LYS A 192 9.19 14.33 2.45
N LEU A 193 7.96 14.02 2.84
CA LEU A 193 6.80 14.86 2.59
C LEU A 193 6.68 15.94 3.67
N THR A 194 6.29 17.14 3.24
CA THR A 194 5.97 18.25 4.15
C THR A 194 4.49 18.56 4.21
N ILE A 195 3.69 17.87 3.37
CA ILE A 195 2.23 17.99 3.29
C ILE A 195 1.54 16.88 4.06
N GLY A 196 0.29 17.11 4.42
CA GLY A 196 -0.56 16.21 5.18
C GLY A 196 -1.25 16.96 6.34
N SER A 197 -2.18 16.31 7.03
CA SER A 197 -2.95 16.93 8.09
C SER A 197 -3.22 15.96 9.24
N PRO A 198 -3.25 16.45 10.50
CA PRO A 198 -3.74 15.66 11.64
C PRO A 198 -5.17 15.14 11.47
N ALA A 199 -5.99 15.79 10.64
CA ALA A 199 -7.34 15.34 10.30
C ALA A 199 -7.38 13.95 9.65
N MET A 200 -6.24 13.48 9.12
CA MET A 200 -6.07 12.14 8.56
C MET A 200 -5.80 11.04 9.60
N ALA A 201 -5.69 11.38 10.88
CA ALA A 201 -5.39 10.42 11.95
C ALA A 201 -6.60 9.56 12.31
N THR A 202 -7.05 8.73 11.38
CA THR A 202 -8.20 7.81 11.53
C THR A 202 -7.85 6.40 11.08
N GLY A 203 -8.56 5.40 11.64
CA GLY A 203 -8.40 4.01 11.21
C GLY A 203 -8.71 3.83 9.72
N GLY A 204 -7.91 3.05 9.02
CA GLY A 204 -8.07 2.76 7.58
C GLY A 204 -7.30 3.70 6.65
N MET A 205 -6.70 4.77 7.15
CA MET A 205 -5.91 5.70 6.33
C MET A 205 -4.65 5.03 5.77
N GLY A 206 -4.00 4.17 6.58
CA GLY A 206 -2.87 3.35 6.15
C GLY A 206 -3.25 2.34 5.06
N ASP A 207 -4.37 1.63 5.24
CA ASP A 207 -4.89 0.67 4.24
C ASP A 207 -5.17 1.36 2.90
N THR A 208 -5.69 2.59 2.95
CA THR A 208 -5.92 3.43 1.76
C THR A 208 -4.60 3.75 1.05
N LEU A 209 -3.59 4.20 1.78
CA LEU A 209 -2.25 4.49 1.22
C LEU A 209 -1.62 3.24 0.62
N ALA A 210 -1.67 2.10 1.32
CA ALA A 210 -1.13 0.83 0.84
C ALA A 210 -1.82 0.40 -0.48
N GLY A 211 -3.14 0.56 -0.58
CA GLY A 211 -3.89 0.35 -1.82
C GLY A 211 -3.43 1.27 -2.96
N MET A 212 -3.28 2.57 -2.69
CA MET A 212 -2.77 3.54 -3.68
C MET A 212 -1.37 3.18 -4.17
N ILE A 213 -0.43 2.87 -3.26
CA ILE A 213 0.94 2.46 -3.62
C ILE A 213 0.89 1.21 -4.51
N THR A 214 0.11 0.20 -4.13
CA THR A 214 -0.01 -1.04 -4.90
C THR A 214 -0.51 -0.78 -6.31
N SER A 215 -1.50 0.09 -6.45
CA SER A 215 -2.06 0.51 -7.74
C SER A 215 -1.05 1.24 -8.61
N PHE A 216 -0.37 2.24 -8.06
CA PHE A 216 0.59 3.06 -8.80
C PHE A 216 1.81 2.24 -9.25
N VAL A 217 2.33 1.37 -8.38
CA VAL A 217 3.46 0.48 -8.70
C VAL A 217 3.09 -0.56 -9.77
N GLY A 218 1.84 -0.95 -9.86
CA GLY A 218 1.33 -1.81 -10.93
C GLY A 218 1.09 -1.09 -12.27
N GLN A 219 1.00 0.23 -12.27
CA GLN A 219 0.69 1.05 -13.45
C GLN A 219 1.91 1.79 -14.02
N PHE A 220 2.85 2.20 -13.17
CA PHE A 220 3.98 3.03 -13.55
C PHE A 220 5.25 2.20 -13.71
N ASP A 221 6.01 2.45 -14.76
CA ASP A 221 7.26 1.71 -15.04
C ASP A 221 8.35 2.00 -14.00
N ASN A 222 8.40 3.23 -13.50
CA ASN A 222 9.38 3.67 -12.52
C ASN A 222 8.84 3.51 -11.09
N LEU A 223 9.45 2.59 -10.32
CA LEU A 223 9.07 2.31 -8.93
C LEU A 223 9.11 3.55 -8.03
N LYS A 224 10.16 4.38 -8.15
CA LYS A 224 10.33 5.57 -7.31
C LYS A 224 9.21 6.58 -7.58
N GLU A 225 8.96 6.88 -8.85
CA GLU A 225 7.88 7.76 -9.26
C GLU A 225 6.52 7.24 -8.79
N ALA A 226 6.26 5.94 -8.91
CA ALA A 226 5.03 5.32 -8.45
C ALA A 226 4.81 5.51 -6.95
N VAL A 227 5.80 5.16 -6.12
CA VAL A 227 5.71 5.26 -4.66
C VAL A 227 5.60 6.72 -4.21
N MET A 228 6.43 7.61 -4.78
CA MET A 228 6.38 9.04 -4.48
C MET A 228 5.03 9.65 -4.86
N SER A 229 4.54 9.35 -6.06
CA SER A 229 3.27 9.88 -6.56
C SER A 229 2.07 9.40 -5.74
N ALA A 230 2.03 8.11 -5.37
CA ALA A 230 0.97 7.58 -4.51
C ALA A 230 0.98 8.24 -3.13
N THR A 231 2.16 8.35 -2.49
CA THR A 231 2.31 8.91 -1.15
C THR A 231 2.00 10.41 -1.13
N TYR A 232 2.46 11.14 -2.14
CA TYR A 232 2.17 12.57 -2.31
C TYR A 232 0.68 12.81 -2.54
N THR A 233 0.08 12.11 -3.51
CA THR A 233 -1.35 12.27 -3.85
C THR A 233 -2.25 11.99 -2.64
N HIS A 234 -1.95 10.95 -1.87
CA HIS A 234 -2.67 10.63 -0.64
C HIS A 234 -2.61 11.78 0.38
N SER A 235 -1.43 12.33 0.64
CA SER A 235 -1.24 13.43 1.59
C SER A 235 -1.84 14.74 1.06
N PHE A 236 -1.71 15.01 -0.24
CA PHE A 236 -2.30 16.17 -0.92
C PHE A 236 -3.83 16.21 -0.80
N ILE A 237 -4.50 15.07 -1.03
CA ILE A 237 -5.95 14.97 -0.85
C ILE A 237 -6.32 15.23 0.61
N GLY A 238 -5.62 14.58 1.54
CA GLY A 238 -5.90 14.72 2.97
C GLY A 238 -5.75 16.15 3.47
N GLU A 239 -4.70 16.85 3.04
CA GLU A 239 -4.47 18.27 3.38
C GLU A 239 -5.56 19.18 2.79
N ASN A 240 -5.96 18.95 1.53
CA ASN A 240 -7.01 19.74 0.90
C ASN A 240 -8.37 19.55 1.58
N LEU A 241 -8.76 18.31 1.86
CA LEU A 241 -10.01 18.03 2.56
C LEU A 241 -10.03 18.60 4.01
N ALA A 242 -8.88 18.62 4.66
CA ALA A 242 -8.76 19.16 6.02
C ALA A 242 -9.00 20.66 6.13
N LYS A 243 -9.03 21.41 5.01
CA LYS A 243 -9.40 22.84 5.02
C LYS A 243 -10.86 23.04 5.42
N ASP A 244 -11.72 22.08 5.07
CA ASP A 244 -13.16 22.15 5.29
C ASP A 244 -13.68 21.04 6.23
N MET A 245 -12.82 20.09 6.63
CA MET A 245 -13.21 18.93 7.44
C MET A 245 -12.35 18.83 8.70
N TYR A 246 -12.99 18.72 9.87
CA TYR A 246 -12.30 18.48 11.14
C TYR A 246 -11.60 17.11 11.15
N VAL A 247 -12.19 16.11 10.53
CA VAL A 247 -11.66 14.75 10.35
C VAL A 247 -11.87 14.33 8.89
N VAL A 248 -10.88 13.70 8.30
CA VAL A 248 -10.94 13.15 6.92
C VAL A 248 -11.14 11.64 7.01
N PRO A 249 -12.34 11.11 6.77
CA PRO A 249 -12.55 9.66 6.70
C PRO A 249 -11.84 9.07 5.47
N PRO A 250 -11.25 7.85 5.55
CA PRO A 250 -10.62 7.18 4.41
C PRO A 250 -11.52 7.07 3.18
N SER A 251 -12.80 6.74 3.38
CA SER A 251 -13.78 6.66 2.29
C SER A 251 -13.99 7.98 1.56
N ARG A 252 -13.88 9.12 2.26
CA ARG A 252 -13.94 10.44 1.65
C ARG A 252 -12.68 10.73 0.84
N LEU A 253 -11.51 10.44 1.39
CA LEU A 253 -10.24 10.57 0.68
C LEU A 253 -10.23 9.74 -0.61
N ILE A 254 -10.66 8.48 -0.54
CA ILE A 254 -10.72 7.58 -1.71
C ILE A 254 -11.53 8.19 -2.85
N ASN A 255 -12.66 8.81 -2.55
CA ASN A 255 -13.52 9.41 -3.59
C ASN A 255 -12.84 10.58 -4.32
N GLU A 256 -11.88 11.24 -3.71
CA GLU A 256 -11.14 12.35 -4.31
C GLU A 256 -9.90 11.90 -5.13
N ILE A 257 -9.50 10.62 -5.04
CA ILE A 257 -8.30 10.13 -5.76
C ILE A 257 -8.34 10.44 -7.25
N PRO A 258 -9.41 10.11 -8.03
CA PRO A 258 -9.41 10.35 -9.47
C PRO A 258 -9.31 11.83 -9.82
N TYR A 259 -9.90 12.69 -9.01
CA TYR A 259 -9.87 14.15 -9.22
C TYR A 259 -8.48 14.73 -8.93
N ALA A 260 -7.87 14.30 -7.83
CA ALA A 260 -6.50 14.71 -7.49
C ALA A 260 -5.49 14.20 -8.51
N MET A 261 -5.60 12.95 -8.97
CA MET A 261 -4.78 12.42 -10.04
C MET A 261 -4.91 13.23 -11.33
N LYS A 262 -6.13 13.64 -11.68
CA LYS A 262 -6.37 14.49 -12.85
C LYS A 262 -5.78 15.90 -12.71
N GLN A 263 -5.80 16.46 -11.50
CA GLN A 263 -5.18 17.76 -11.20
C GLN A 263 -3.64 17.70 -11.27
N LEU A 264 -3.05 16.55 -10.90
CA LEU A 264 -1.61 16.32 -10.87
C LEU A 264 -1.07 15.68 -12.17
N GLU A 265 -1.94 15.44 -13.16
CA GLU A 265 -1.59 14.93 -14.48
C GLU A 265 -0.83 15.98 -15.29
N SER A 266 0.22 15.60 -16.02
CA SER A 266 1.01 16.49 -16.88
C SER A 266 1.00 16.05 -18.33
#